data_e3bc685e144d60b05cf94571c413173d
#
_entry.id   e3bc685e144d60b05cf94571c413173d
#
_cell.length_a   1.000
_cell.length_b   1.000
_cell.length_c   1.000
_cell.angle_alpha   90.00
_cell.angle_beta   90.00
_cell.angle_gamma   90.00
#
_symmetry.space_group_name_H-M   'P 1'
#
loop_
_entity.id
_entity.type
_entity.pdbx_description
1 polymer ?
#
loop_
_entity_poly.entity_id
_entity_poly.type
_entity_poly.pdbx_seq_one_letter_code
_entity_poly.pdbx_strand_id
1 'polypeptide(L)'
;MSYVLTVTNGIATVEQQLVVRVTCPYTWFFTPAPGELCPDRDPSRSQASTQEFEHGRMFWIAATGQIIVLFDELPTQPDQTLPAWLVETNPYVEGQPEDDPSIQPPEGFAKPRRGFGLVWRDTPSVRERLGWAVSDEVPFVTTYQSAHVGDAAQFYFSNTLGEAIALISEGRGWLVVVFEEVTLPPTT
;
A
#
# COMPACT_ATOMS: atom_id res chain seq x y z
N MET A 1 -2.23 1.57 24.94
CA MET A 1 -3.42 0.76 25.31
C MET A 1 -3.87 1.16 26.70
N SER A 2 -5.17 1.25 26.94
CA SER A 2 -5.75 1.56 28.25
C SER A 2 -6.58 0.37 28.72
N TYR A 3 -6.35 -0.06 29.94
CA TYR A 3 -7.09 -1.14 30.61
C TYR A 3 -7.82 -0.56 31.79
N VAL A 4 -9.05 -1.02 32.02
CA VAL A 4 -9.84 -0.69 33.21
C VAL A 4 -9.99 -1.96 34.01
N LEU A 5 -9.45 -1.93 35.24
CA LEU A 5 -9.65 -2.98 36.24
C LEU A 5 -10.83 -2.57 37.12
N THR A 6 -11.92 -3.35 37.06
CA THR A 6 -13.09 -3.16 37.90
C THR A 6 -13.13 -4.22 38.96
N VAL A 7 -13.17 -3.81 40.21
CA VAL A 7 -13.30 -4.71 41.39
C VAL A 7 -14.57 -4.37 42.14
N THR A 8 -15.42 -5.38 42.39
CA THR A 8 -16.65 -5.23 43.14
C THR A 8 -16.73 -6.26 44.27
N ASN A 9 -17.22 -5.84 45.42
CA ASN A 9 -17.52 -6.74 46.55
C ASN A 9 -19.03 -6.94 46.79
N GLY A 10 -19.87 -6.54 45.80
CA GLY A 10 -21.32 -6.59 45.89
C GLY A 10 -21.98 -5.39 46.57
N ILE A 11 -21.18 -4.51 47.24
CA ILE A 11 -21.65 -3.28 47.90
C ILE A 11 -21.02 -2.05 47.28
N ALA A 12 -19.76 -2.15 46.88
CA ALA A 12 -19.01 -1.06 46.24
C ALA A 12 -18.24 -1.58 45.03
N THR A 13 -18.11 -0.73 44.02
CA THR A 13 -17.29 -0.98 42.81
C THR A 13 -16.20 0.07 42.76
N VAL A 14 -14.98 -0.35 42.54
CA VAL A 14 -13.80 0.52 42.35
C VAL A 14 -13.22 0.22 40.95
N GLU A 15 -12.96 1.28 40.20
CA GLU A 15 -12.33 1.19 38.89
C GLU A 15 -10.95 1.84 38.91
N GLN A 16 -9.97 1.16 38.34
CA GLN A 16 -8.60 1.65 38.18
C GLN A 16 -8.24 1.59 36.73
N GLN A 17 -7.90 2.74 36.14
CA GLN A 17 -7.36 2.78 34.80
C GLN A 17 -5.86 2.59 34.80
N LEU A 18 -5.38 1.64 33.99
CA LEU A 18 -3.96 1.40 33.74
C LEU A 18 -3.64 1.76 32.31
N VAL A 19 -2.75 2.71 32.08
CA VAL A 19 -2.24 3.06 30.75
C VAL A 19 -0.91 2.35 30.56
N VAL A 20 -0.89 1.39 29.62
CA VAL A 20 0.34 0.70 29.22
C VAL A 20 0.84 1.35 27.93
N ARG A 21 2.04 1.90 27.97
CA ARG A 21 2.75 2.37 26.76
C ARG A 21 3.46 1.18 26.14
N VAL A 22 3.11 0.88 24.90
CA VAL A 22 3.80 -0.13 24.09
C VAL A 22 4.92 0.58 23.35
N THR A 23 6.16 0.10 23.57
CA THR A 23 7.30 0.51 22.75
C THR A 23 7.49 -0.52 21.67
N CYS A 24 7.45 -0.10 20.41
CA CYS A 24 7.68 -0.98 19.29
C CYS A 24 9.14 -1.49 19.27
N PRO A 25 9.37 -2.78 19.01
CA PRO A 25 10.72 -3.34 18.92
C PRO A 25 11.46 -2.85 17.66
N TYR A 26 10.73 -2.46 16.63
CA TYR A 26 11.25 -1.94 15.38
C TYR A 26 10.69 -0.57 15.09
N THR A 27 11.39 0.23 14.27
CA THR A 27 10.97 1.57 13.85
C THR A 27 10.43 1.55 12.42
N TRP A 28 9.45 2.42 12.15
CA TRP A 28 8.95 2.64 10.80
C TRP A 28 10.00 3.35 9.95
N PHE A 29 10.02 3.04 8.64
CA PHE A 29 10.87 3.78 7.68
C PHE A 29 10.30 5.17 7.33
N PHE A 30 9.13 5.51 7.83
CA PHE A 30 8.41 6.76 7.57
C PHE A 30 7.86 7.35 8.87
N THR A 31 7.48 8.63 8.83
CA THR A 31 6.80 9.38 9.89
C THR A 31 5.61 10.13 9.30
N PRO A 32 4.49 10.33 10.04
CA PRO A 32 4.23 9.78 11.37
C PRO A 32 4.02 8.27 11.35
N ALA A 33 4.33 7.60 12.44
CA ALA A 33 3.98 6.19 12.62
C ALA A 33 2.46 6.02 12.63
N PRO A 34 1.92 4.91 12.09
CA PRO A 34 0.48 4.69 12.02
C PRO A 34 -0.10 4.34 13.41
N GLY A 35 -0.37 5.37 14.22
CA GLY A 35 -0.94 5.23 15.56
C GLY A 35 -0.08 4.39 16.52
N GLU A 36 -0.72 3.40 17.17
CA GLU A 36 -0.06 2.46 18.08
C GLU A 36 0.43 1.17 17.37
N LEU A 37 0.41 1.14 16.04
CA LEU A 37 0.81 -0.02 15.27
C LEU A 37 2.33 -0.15 15.22
N CYS A 38 2.84 -1.34 15.53
CA CYS A 38 4.26 -1.65 15.44
C CYS A 38 4.57 -2.43 14.16
N PRO A 39 5.69 -2.14 13.49
CA PRO A 39 6.13 -2.96 12.37
C PRO A 39 6.62 -4.32 12.87
N ASP A 40 6.46 -5.34 12.02
CA ASP A 40 6.82 -6.72 12.33
C ASP A 40 8.32 -6.97 12.34
N ARG A 41 9.08 -6.12 11.63
CA ARG A 41 10.53 -6.22 11.43
C ARG A 41 11.14 -4.89 11.04
N ASP A 42 12.47 -4.86 10.96
CA ASP A 42 13.20 -3.73 10.37
C ASP A 42 12.80 -3.49 8.91
N PRO A 43 12.91 -2.24 8.41
CA PRO A 43 12.66 -1.91 7.02
C PRO A 43 13.54 -2.73 6.07
N SER A 44 12.94 -3.24 5.01
CA SER A 44 13.64 -3.96 3.95
C SER A 44 13.67 -3.12 2.68
N ARG A 45 14.74 -3.24 1.89
CA ARG A 45 14.89 -2.55 0.60
C ARG A 45 14.83 -3.55 -0.54
N SER A 46 14.26 -3.13 -1.66
CA SER A 46 14.16 -3.94 -2.87
C SER A 46 14.25 -3.08 -4.12
N GLN A 47 14.73 -3.69 -5.21
CA GLN A 47 14.49 -3.16 -6.55
C GLN A 47 12.97 -3.20 -6.80
N ALA A 48 12.49 -2.19 -7.47
CA ALA A 48 11.08 -2.01 -7.81
C ALA A 48 10.95 -1.28 -9.14
N SER A 49 9.78 -1.35 -9.73
CA SER A 49 9.38 -0.48 -10.84
C SER A 49 7.94 -0.02 -10.63
N THR A 50 7.60 1.09 -11.28
CA THR A 50 6.26 1.65 -11.30
C THR A 50 5.90 2.12 -12.69
N GLN A 51 4.59 2.13 -12.99
CA GLN A 51 4.03 2.72 -14.20
C GLN A 51 2.72 3.40 -13.86
N GLU A 52 2.54 4.63 -14.35
CA GLU A 52 1.31 5.41 -14.17
C GLU A 52 0.32 5.09 -15.29
N PHE A 53 -0.97 5.07 -14.95
CA PHE A 53 -2.10 4.82 -15.84
C PHE A 53 -3.11 5.96 -15.72
N GLU A 54 -4.11 6.00 -16.62
CA GLU A 54 -5.16 7.04 -16.62
C GLU A 54 -5.90 7.13 -15.29
N HIS A 55 -6.11 5.97 -14.60
CA HIS A 55 -6.93 5.88 -13.38
C HIS A 55 -6.25 5.06 -12.29
N GLY A 56 -4.93 5.20 -12.14
CA GLY A 56 -4.18 4.51 -11.11
C GLY A 56 -2.74 4.22 -11.50
N ARG A 57 -2.15 3.25 -10.84
CA ARG A 57 -0.74 2.89 -11.06
C ARG A 57 -0.44 1.45 -10.69
N MET A 58 0.64 0.93 -11.24
CA MET A 58 1.19 -0.36 -10.85
C MET A 58 2.57 -0.21 -10.23
N PHE A 59 2.87 -1.10 -9.28
CA PHE A 59 4.20 -1.26 -8.69
C PHE A 59 4.61 -2.73 -8.74
N TRP A 60 5.83 -3.00 -9.14
CA TRP A 60 6.45 -4.29 -8.97
C TRP A 60 7.55 -4.21 -7.91
N ILE A 61 7.62 -5.20 -7.01
CA ILE A 61 8.62 -5.28 -5.94
C ILE A 61 9.36 -6.60 -6.09
N ALA A 62 10.64 -6.54 -6.41
CA ALA A 62 11.45 -7.71 -6.73
C ALA A 62 11.52 -8.72 -5.58
N ALA A 63 11.67 -8.24 -4.33
CA ALA A 63 11.82 -9.10 -3.15
C ALA A 63 10.56 -9.95 -2.85
N THR A 64 9.38 -9.46 -3.22
CA THR A 64 8.12 -10.21 -3.04
C THR A 64 7.69 -10.92 -4.32
N GLY A 65 8.25 -10.54 -5.48
CA GLY A 65 7.83 -11.03 -6.79
C GLY A 65 6.40 -10.61 -7.17
N GLN A 66 5.85 -9.60 -6.50
CA GLN A 66 4.46 -9.19 -6.63
C GLN A 66 4.31 -7.91 -7.45
N ILE A 67 3.18 -7.81 -8.13
CA ILE A 67 2.67 -6.59 -8.77
C ILE A 67 1.48 -6.10 -7.95
N ILE A 68 1.57 -4.86 -7.50
CA ILE A 68 0.52 -4.15 -6.76
C ILE A 68 -0.16 -3.20 -7.75
N VAL A 69 -1.47 -3.35 -7.90
CA VAL A 69 -2.31 -2.47 -8.73
C VAL A 69 -3.09 -1.56 -7.79
N LEU A 70 -2.93 -0.26 -7.95
CA LEU A 70 -3.69 0.76 -7.20
C LEU A 70 -4.65 1.46 -8.16
N PHE A 71 -5.92 1.51 -7.77
CA PHE A 71 -6.96 2.23 -8.52
C PHE A 71 -7.25 3.56 -7.83
N ASP A 72 -7.36 4.64 -8.60
CA ASP A 72 -7.69 5.97 -8.07
C ASP A 72 -9.15 6.04 -7.60
N GLU A 73 -10.04 5.24 -8.20
CA GLU A 73 -11.40 5.08 -7.72
C GLU A 73 -11.43 4.27 -6.42
N LEU A 74 -11.63 4.98 -5.31
CA LEU A 74 -11.88 4.35 -4.02
C LEU A 74 -13.35 3.91 -3.93
N PRO A 75 -13.66 2.79 -3.25
CA PRO A 75 -15.02 2.39 -2.97
C PRO A 75 -15.76 3.51 -2.24
N THR A 76 -16.78 4.07 -2.87
CA THR A 76 -17.55 5.19 -2.29
C THR A 76 -18.71 4.73 -1.41
N GLN A 77 -19.05 3.44 -1.47
CA GLN A 77 -20.16 2.84 -0.70
C GLN A 77 -19.71 1.54 -0.02
N PRO A 78 -20.28 1.23 1.16
CA PRO A 78 -19.89 0.03 1.93
C PRO A 78 -20.20 -1.31 1.23
N ASP A 79 -21.09 -1.30 0.25
CA ASP A 79 -21.51 -2.46 -0.56
C ASP A 79 -20.75 -2.59 -1.88
N GLN A 80 -19.82 -1.68 -2.17
CA GLN A 80 -19.02 -1.74 -3.36
C GLN A 80 -18.00 -2.89 -3.27
N THR A 81 -18.17 -3.88 -4.13
CA THR A 81 -17.40 -5.13 -4.11
C THR A 81 -16.03 -5.05 -4.79
N LEU A 82 -15.78 -3.95 -5.53
CA LEU A 82 -14.52 -3.79 -6.26
C LEU A 82 -13.42 -3.26 -5.32
N PRO A 83 -12.29 -3.97 -5.22
CA PRO A 83 -11.18 -3.53 -4.36
C PRO A 83 -10.50 -2.28 -4.91
N ALA A 84 -10.02 -1.39 -4.02
CA ALA A 84 -9.23 -0.21 -4.38
C ALA A 84 -7.79 -0.57 -4.80
N TRP A 85 -7.34 -1.77 -4.49
CA TRP A 85 -6.04 -2.31 -4.89
C TRP A 85 -6.10 -3.82 -5.03
N LEU A 86 -5.19 -4.36 -5.85
CA LEU A 86 -4.97 -5.79 -6.05
C LEU A 86 -3.49 -6.11 -5.88
N VAL A 87 -3.19 -7.35 -5.53
CA VAL A 87 -1.83 -7.90 -5.56
C VAL A 87 -1.85 -9.17 -6.38
N GLU A 88 -1.00 -9.19 -7.41
CA GLU A 88 -0.81 -10.33 -8.29
C GLU A 88 0.64 -10.82 -8.20
N THR A 89 0.86 -12.11 -8.33
CA THR A 89 2.21 -12.62 -8.56
C THR A 89 2.65 -12.21 -9.95
N ASN A 90 3.87 -11.70 -10.10
CA ASN A 90 4.39 -11.32 -11.41
C ASN A 90 4.35 -12.54 -12.36
N PRO A 91 3.51 -12.53 -13.40
CA PRO A 91 3.36 -13.67 -14.30
C PRO A 91 4.45 -13.74 -15.38
N TYR A 92 5.26 -12.68 -15.52
CA TYR A 92 6.28 -12.63 -16.56
C TYR A 92 7.49 -13.48 -16.21
N VAL A 93 7.90 -14.31 -17.17
CA VAL A 93 9.12 -15.11 -17.12
C VAL A 93 10.07 -14.62 -18.20
N GLU A 94 11.34 -14.45 -17.87
CA GLU A 94 12.36 -14.01 -18.83
C GLU A 94 12.43 -14.95 -20.05
N GLY A 95 12.48 -14.34 -21.25
CA GLY A 95 12.44 -15.07 -22.51
C GLY A 95 11.05 -15.16 -23.15
N GLN A 96 10.00 -14.78 -22.45
CA GLN A 96 8.68 -14.59 -23.05
C GLN A 96 8.62 -13.27 -23.85
N PRO A 97 7.69 -13.15 -24.82
CA PRO A 97 7.41 -11.85 -25.46
C PRO A 97 7.08 -10.78 -24.42
N GLU A 98 7.73 -9.63 -24.51
CA GLU A 98 7.53 -8.55 -23.54
C GLU A 98 6.16 -7.88 -23.68
N ASP A 99 5.56 -7.92 -24.87
CA ASP A 99 4.27 -7.31 -25.13
C ASP A 99 3.46 -8.11 -26.19
N ASP A 100 2.22 -7.71 -26.37
CA ASP A 100 1.35 -8.22 -27.43
C ASP A 100 1.37 -7.24 -28.63
N PRO A 101 1.92 -7.62 -29.79
CA PRO A 101 2.01 -6.74 -30.94
C PRO A 101 0.64 -6.37 -31.54
N SER A 102 -0.41 -7.13 -31.25
CA SER A 102 -1.77 -6.83 -31.73
C SER A 102 -2.41 -5.67 -30.96
N ILE A 103 -1.90 -5.35 -29.79
CA ILE A 103 -2.40 -4.25 -28.96
C ILE A 103 -1.56 -3.00 -29.24
N GLN A 104 -2.20 -1.98 -29.81
CA GLN A 104 -1.57 -0.69 -30.10
C GLN A 104 -2.18 0.39 -29.18
N PRO A 105 -1.36 1.13 -28.41
CA PRO A 105 -1.86 2.24 -27.61
C PRO A 105 -2.33 3.38 -28.53
N PRO A 106 -3.33 4.16 -28.11
CA PRO A 106 -3.65 5.43 -28.75
C PRO A 106 -2.46 6.39 -28.72
N GLU A 107 -2.51 7.43 -29.55
CA GLU A 107 -1.49 8.48 -29.56
C GLU A 107 -1.38 9.14 -28.16
N GLY A 108 -0.16 9.29 -27.66
CA GLY A 108 0.11 9.87 -26.34
C GLY A 108 0.08 8.89 -25.16
N PHE A 109 -0.25 7.62 -25.41
CA PHE A 109 -0.25 6.59 -24.37
C PHE A 109 0.89 5.58 -24.58
N ALA A 110 1.31 4.98 -23.46
CA ALA A 110 2.30 3.91 -23.46
C ALA A 110 1.63 2.53 -23.40
N LYS A 111 2.31 1.52 -23.93
CA LYS A 111 1.89 0.13 -23.79
C LYS A 111 2.58 -0.50 -22.60
N PRO A 112 1.83 -1.00 -21.60
CA PRO A 112 2.45 -1.75 -20.51
C PRO A 112 3.08 -3.04 -21.06
N ARG A 113 4.23 -3.42 -20.50
CA ARG A 113 5.02 -4.55 -20.97
C ARG A 113 5.29 -5.55 -19.84
N ARG A 114 5.81 -6.71 -20.19
CA ARG A 114 6.23 -7.75 -19.22
C ARG A 114 5.13 -8.03 -18.21
N GLY A 115 5.47 -8.08 -16.92
CA GLY A 115 4.51 -8.36 -15.86
C GLY A 115 3.37 -7.37 -15.79
N PHE A 116 3.63 -6.06 -15.94
CA PHE A 116 2.57 -5.05 -15.99
C PHE A 116 1.64 -5.27 -17.17
N GLY A 117 2.19 -5.57 -18.34
CA GLY A 117 1.39 -5.84 -19.55
C GLY A 117 0.51 -7.09 -19.41
N LEU A 118 1.03 -8.14 -18.78
CA LEU A 118 0.28 -9.37 -18.52
C LEU A 118 -0.84 -9.14 -17.50
N VAL A 119 -0.54 -8.51 -16.36
CA VAL A 119 -1.55 -8.20 -15.33
C VAL A 119 -2.63 -7.27 -15.90
N TRP A 120 -2.22 -6.23 -16.63
CA TRP A 120 -3.15 -5.27 -17.23
C TRP A 120 -4.11 -5.91 -18.23
N ARG A 121 -3.64 -6.87 -19.03
CA ARG A 121 -4.41 -7.52 -20.06
C ARG A 121 -5.24 -8.69 -19.55
N ASP A 122 -4.65 -9.52 -18.68
CA ASP A 122 -5.15 -10.87 -18.39
C ASP A 122 -5.87 -10.95 -17.04
N THR A 123 -5.71 -9.94 -16.14
CA THR A 123 -6.47 -9.88 -14.89
C THR A 123 -7.81 -9.19 -15.11
N PRO A 124 -8.93 -9.85 -14.75
CA PRO A 124 -10.27 -9.28 -14.95
C PRO A 124 -10.42 -7.87 -14.41
N SER A 125 -11.05 -7.00 -15.15
CA SER A 125 -11.34 -5.59 -14.86
C SER A 125 -10.15 -4.64 -14.67
N VAL A 126 -8.89 -5.12 -14.65
CA VAL A 126 -7.74 -4.23 -14.45
C VAL A 126 -7.60 -3.24 -15.60
N ARG A 127 -7.70 -3.72 -16.84
CA ARG A 127 -7.61 -2.86 -18.02
C ARG A 127 -8.71 -1.82 -18.07
N GLU A 128 -9.96 -2.22 -17.82
CA GLU A 128 -11.11 -1.33 -17.86
C GLU A 128 -11.03 -0.25 -16.79
N ARG A 129 -10.48 -0.59 -15.63
CA ARG A 129 -10.40 0.32 -14.49
C ARG A 129 -9.19 1.24 -14.54
N LEU A 130 -8.02 0.73 -14.94
CA LEU A 130 -6.81 1.55 -15.05
C LEU A 130 -6.77 2.42 -16.29
N GLY A 131 -7.40 2.00 -17.39
CA GLY A 131 -7.18 2.63 -18.67
C GLY A 131 -5.80 2.30 -19.25
N TRP A 132 -5.26 3.19 -20.11
CA TRP A 132 -3.95 3.06 -20.71
C TRP A 132 -2.84 3.60 -19.79
N ALA A 133 -1.63 3.10 -19.99
CA ALA A 133 -0.47 3.70 -19.32
C ALA A 133 -0.18 5.10 -19.90
N VAL A 134 0.05 6.06 -19.02
CA VAL A 134 0.36 7.47 -19.37
C VAL A 134 1.85 7.78 -19.26
N SER A 135 2.64 6.82 -18.79
CA SER A 135 4.09 6.92 -18.69
C SER A 135 4.76 5.61 -19.11
N ASP A 136 6.07 5.67 -19.35
CA ASP A 136 6.90 4.46 -19.40
C ASP A 136 7.08 3.90 -17.99
N GLU A 137 7.50 2.63 -17.92
CA GLU A 137 7.90 1.98 -16.67
C GLU A 137 9.18 2.63 -16.11
N VAL A 138 9.16 3.00 -14.83
CA VAL A 138 10.26 3.68 -14.14
C VAL A 138 10.83 2.76 -13.05
N PRO A 139 12.12 2.35 -13.15
CA PRO A 139 12.77 1.58 -12.11
C PRO A 139 13.17 2.47 -10.94
N PHE A 140 13.08 1.93 -9.71
CA PHE A 140 13.50 2.62 -8.49
C PHE A 140 13.86 1.61 -7.39
N VAL A 141 14.20 2.11 -6.21
CA VAL A 141 14.42 1.28 -5.01
C VAL A 141 13.35 1.65 -4.00
N THR A 142 12.53 0.67 -3.63
CA THR A 142 11.54 0.83 -2.57
C THR A 142 12.07 0.38 -1.22
N THR A 143 11.58 0.99 -0.15
CA THR A 143 11.67 0.49 1.22
C THR A 143 10.30 0.00 1.62
N TYR A 144 10.21 -1.17 2.24
CA TYR A 144 8.91 -1.74 2.61
C TYR A 144 8.95 -2.39 4.00
N GLN A 145 7.80 -2.41 4.65
CA GLN A 145 7.53 -3.05 5.94
C GLN A 145 6.10 -3.59 5.99
N SER A 146 5.86 -4.53 6.89
CA SER A 146 4.52 -4.99 7.25
C SER A 146 4.25 -4.78 8.73
N ALA A 147 2.97 -4.77 9.06
CA ALA A 147 2.47 -4.78 10.42
C ALA A 147 1.14 -5.55 10.46
N HIS A 148 0.72 -5.99 11.63
CA HIS A 148 -0.53 -6.70 11.81
C HIS A 148 -1.50 -5.94 12.71
N VAL A 149 -2.77 -5.92 12.32
CA VAL A 149 -3.90 -5.48 13.16
C VAL A 149 -4.79 -6.69 13.39
N GLY A 150 -4.66 -7.32 14.55
CA GLY A 150 -5.23 -8.66 14.75
C GLY A 150 -4.61 -9.65 13.77
N ASP A 151 -5.42 -10.36 13.01
CA ASP A 151 -4.96 -11.32 11.98
C ASP A 151 -4.73 -10.66 10.61
N ALA A 152 -5.08 -9.39 10.43
CA ALA A 152 -4.96 -8.69 9.15
C ALA A 152 -3.58 -8.05 8.99
N ALA A 153 -2.86 -8.44 7.92
CA ALA A 153 -1.61 -7.81 7.55
C ALA A 153 -1.86 -6.48 6.83
N GLN A 154 -1.09 -5.46 7.20
CA GLN A 154 -0.99 -4.21 6.48
C GLN A 154 0.40 -4.10 5.87
N PHE A 155 0.48 -3.66 4.63
CA PHE A 155 1.72 -3.53 3.89
C PHE A 155 1.99 -2.07 3.55
N TYR A 156 3.24 -1.66 3.75
CA TYR A 156 3.71 -0.30 3.52
C TYR A 156 4.94 -0.35 2.63
N PHE A 157 5.00 0.52 1.64
CA PHE A 157 6.17 0.64 0.75
C PHE A 157 6.34 2.08 0.27
N SER A 158 7.59 2.47 -0.03
CA SER A 158 7.87 3.80 -0.56
C SER A 158 7.66 3.86 -2.08
N ASN A 159 7.12 4.99 -2.56
CA ASN A 159 7.06 5.32 -3.99
C ASN A 159 8.39 5.94 -4.48
N THR A 160 8.40 6.43 -5.72
CA THR A 160 9.56 7.10 -6.33
C THR A 160 9.95 8.42 -5.67
N LEU A 161 9.03 9.05 -4.95
CA LEU A 161 9.26 10.29 -4.19
C LEU A 161 9.75 10.02 -2.75
N GLY A 162 9.80 8.75 -2.34
CA GLY A 162 10.14 8.36 -0.97
C GLY A 162 8.98 8.41 0.01
N GLU A 163 7.77 8.76 -0.47
CA GLU A 163 6.55 8.77 0.35
C GLU A 163 6.07 7.34 0.61
N ALA A 164 5.59 7.08 1.82
CA ALA A 164 5.05 5.77 2.16
C ALA A 164 3.62 5.60 1.63
N ILE A 165 3.38 4.51 0.92
CA ILE A 165 2.05 4.05 0.54
C ILE A 165 1.63 2.97 1.52
N ALA A 166 0.43 3.10 2.09
CA ALA A 166 -0.20 2.12 2.95
C ALA A 166 -1.32 1.40 2.20
N LEU A 167 -1.29 0.08 2.20
CA LEU A 167 -2.40 -0.76 1.72
C LEU A 167 -3.32 -1.09 2.88
N ILE A 168 -4.55 -0.60 2.83
CA ILE A 168 -5.56 -0.89 3.86
C ILE A 168 -6.11 -2.29 3.59
N SER A 169 -6.16 -3.12 4.64
CA SER A 169 -6.53 -4.54 4.55
C SER A 169 -7.83 -4.77 3.75
N GLU A 170 -7.90 -5.94 3.13
CA GLU A 170 -9.05 -6.43 2.34
C GLU A 170 -9.37 -5.60 1.07
N GLY A 171 -8.38 -4.89 0.52
CA GLY A 171 -8.59 -4.11 -0.71
C GLY A 171 -9.45 -2.86 -0.53
N ARG A 172 -9.81 -2.48 0.71
CA ARG A 172 -10.75 -1.38 0.99
C ARG A 172 -10.23 0.00 0.63
N GLY A 173 -8.92 0.17 0.56
CA GLY A 173 -8.31 1.44 0.20
C GLY A 173 -6.81 1.39 0.25
N TRP A 174 -6.22 2.43 -0.25
CA TRP A 174 -4.80 2.74 -0.10
C TRP A 174 -4.65 4.24 0.14
N LEU A 175 -3.56 4.66 0.74
CA LEU A 175 -3.27 6.06 0.96
C LEU A 175 -1.77 6.32 0.91
N VAL A 176 -1.41 7.55 0.55
CA VAL A 176 -0.07 8.07 0.77
C VAL A 176 -0.04 8.62 2.19
N VAL A 177 0.92 8.16 2.99
CA VAL A 177 1.13 8.70 4.34
C VAL A 177 1.75 10.08 4.20
N VAL A 178 0.96 11.13 4.42
CA VAL A 178 1.38 12.51 4.30
C VAL A 178 2.01 12.97 5.61
N PHE A 179 3.16 13.63 5.54
CA PHE A 179 3.78 14.30 6.68
C PHE A 179 2.99 15.57 7.00
N GLU A 180 2.41 15.68 8.19
CA GLU A 180 2.01 16.99 8.69
C GLU A 180 3.28 17.76 9.11
N GLU A 181 3.63 18.79 8.36
CA GLU A 181 4.60 19.78 8.85
C GLU A 181 4.02 20.41 10.12
N VAL A 182 4.57 20.05 11.27
CA VAL A 182 4.29 20.76 12.51
C VAL A 182 4.89 22.15 12.38
N THR A 183 4.11 23.11 11.93
CA THR A 183 4.48 24.54 12.02
C THR A 183 4.56 24.88 13.49
N LEU A 184 5.80 24.95 14.01
CA LEU A 184 6.04 25.49 15.33
C LEU A 184 5.55 26.93 15.35
N PRO A 185 4.78 27.35 16.38
CA PRO A 185 4.39 28.75 16.51
C PRO A 185 5.64 29.64 16.60
N PRO A 186 5.63 30.82 16.01
CA PRO A 186 6.76 31.73 16.08
C PRO A 186 7.12 32.00 17.54
N THR A 187 8.38 31.77 17.87
CA THR A 187 8.95 32.11 19.19
C THR A 187 8.86 33.64 19.35
N THR A 188 8.01 34.12 20.27
CA THR A 188 7.93 35.49 20.70
C THR A 188 9.06 35.85 21.65
#